data_ac3f58e9265d94bb85642dd47590ff78
#
_entry.id   ac3f58e9265d94bb85642dd47590ff78
#
_cell.length_a   1.000
_cell.length_b   1.000
_cell.length_c   1.000
_cell.angle_alpha   90.00
_cell.angle_beta   90.00
_cell.angle_gamma   90.00
#
_symmetry.space_group_name_H-M   'P 1'
#
loop_
_entity.id
_entity.type
_entity.pdbx_description
1 polymer ?
#
loop_
_entity_poly.entity_id
_entity_poly.type
_entity_poly.pdbx_seq_one_letter_code
_entity_poly.pdbx_strand_id
1 'polypeptide(L)'
;MREAVDTLTEEYRDRLEEISDTVQHDRQDITANDDVFYIRWQDVLAVFSSYVSGNEQGAPVAALTEEQVDKLREIMWAMNAVDYTTRAETAVIETTDKNGKPTTATITETVLVIRLTHKTPGEMAADYHFTARQNTYLQLLQDPQYEELWAELLGGFEQGGGEVRSPDGTRAPTGTLQWPLPVAGTITSQFGHRVDPITGEVSSHTGTDIACAEGTPILAAADGIVTVANGLDSWGGSYGYYIQIDHGTGLETLYAHCSSICVTTGQQVQAGEVIGYVGHTGRVTGSHLHLEVHVNGSRTDAMRYFGM
;
A
#
# COMPACT_ATOMS: atom_id res chain seq x y z
N MET A 1 -0.08 9.72 21.31
CA MET A 1 -1.01 9.51 20.17
C MET A 1 -0.24 9.06 18.94
N ARG A 2 0.64 9.88 18.35
CA ARG A 2 1.38 9.57 17.12
C ARG A 2 2.14 8.24 17.21
N GLU A 3 2.92 8.01 18.26
CA GLU A 3 3.66 6.76 18.47
C GLU A 3 2.72 5.53 18.50
N ALA A 4 1.52 5.65 19.07
CA ALA A 4 0.54 4.59 19.06
C ALA A 4 -0.02 4.33 17.65
N VAL A 5 -0.28 5.38 16.88
CA VAL A 5 -0.73 5.29 15.49
C VAL A 5 0.34 4.61 14.63
N ASP A 6 1.61 5.03 14.76
CA ASP A 6 2.75 4.43 14.04
C ASP A 6 2.85 2.92 14.35
N THR A 7 2.84 2.56 15.63
CA THR A 7 2.93 1.15 16.08
C THR A 7 1.77 0.30 15.56
N LEU A 8 0.55 0.81 15.62
CA LEU A 8 -0.63 0.07 15.16
C LEU A 8 -0.70 0.00 13.62
N THR A 9 -0.16 0.98 12.92
CA THR A 9 0.00 0.92 11.45
C THR A 9 0.98 -0.18 11.07
N GLU A 10 2.10 -0.31 11.79
CA GLU A 10 3.05 -1.40 11.59
C GLU A 10 2.40 -2.76 11.89
N GLU A 11 1.68 -2.89 13.02
CA GLU A 11 0.97 -4.12 13.39
C GLU A 11 -0.03 -4.57 12.29
N TYR A 12 -0.75 -3.62 11.68
CA TYR A 12 -1.65 -3.92 10.56
C TYR A 12 -0.89 -4.38 9.32
N ARG A 13 0.22 -3.73 9.01
CA ARG A 13 1.10 -4.11 7.89
C ARG A 13 1.71 -5.48 8.10
N ASP A 14 2.27 -5.75 9.28
CA ASP A 14 2.85 -7.03 9.65
C ASP A 14 1.85 -8.16 9.47
N ARG A 15 0.56 -7.91 9.78
CA ARG A 15 -0.50 -8.89 9.57
C ARG A 15 -0.71 -9.21 8.09
N LEU A 16 -0.67 -8.23 7.21
CA LEU A 16 -0.79 -8.43 5.76
C LEU A 16 0.42 -9.20 5.22
N GLU A 17 1.62 -8.85 5.67
CA GLU A 17 2.86 -9.54 5.31
C GLU A 17 2.87 -10.99 5.83
N GLU A 18 2.49 -11.22 7.08
CA GLU A 18 2.38 -12.57 7.64
C GLU A 18 1.47 -13.47 6.79
N ILE A 19 0.33 -12.96 6.35
CA ILE A 19 -0.59 -13.71 5.48
C ILE A 19 0.09 -14.00 4.14
N SER A 20 0.73 -13.01 3.53
CA SER A 20 1.42 -13.16 2.25
C SER A 20 2.58 -14.15 2.33
N ASP A 21 3.36 -14.14 3.42
CA ASP A 21 4.54 -14.98 3.58
C ASP A 21 4.21 -16.42 3.99
N THR A 22 3.13 -16.62 4.75
CA THR A 22 2.80 -17.94 5.30
C THR A 22 1.88 -18.76 4.39
N VAL A 23 1.08 -18.11 3.54
CA VAL A 23 0.16 -18.76 2.63
C VAL A 23 0.84 -19.02 1.29
N GLN A 24 1.00 -20.31 0.92
CA GLN A 24 1.59 -20.65 -0.38
C GLN A 24 0.66 -20.23 -1.52
N HIS A 25 1.16 -19.38 -2.41
CA HIS A 25 0.42 -18.86 -3.55
C HIS A 25 1.36 -18.49 -4.71
N ASP A 26 0.80 -18.42 -5.91
CA ASP A 26 1.51 -18.00 -7.12
C ASP A 26 1.26 -16.52 -7.42
N ARG A 27 0.09 -16.02 -7.04
CA ARG A 27 -0.33 -14.62 -7.22
C ARG A 27 -1.17 -14.15 -6.04
N GLN A 28 -1.11 -12.85 -5.75
CA GLN A 28 -1.91 -12.22 -4.70
C GLN A 28 -2.84 -11.16 -5.29
N ASP A 29 -4.09 -11.18 -4.88
CA ASP A 29 -5.09 -10.15 -5.14
C ASP A 29 -5.51 -9.53 -3.79
N ILE A 30 -5.57 -8.20 -3.70
CA ILE A 30 -6.12 -7.50 -2.53
C ILE A 30 -7.41 -6.82 -2.96
N THR A 31 -8.45 -6.96 -2.17
CA THR A 31 -9.76 -6.34 -2.40
C THR A 31 -10.22 -5.63 -1.14
N ALA A 32 -10.94 -4.53 -1.26
CA ALA A 32 -11.56 -3.81 -0.16
C ALA A 32 -13.04 -3.56 -0.45
N ASN A 33 -13.87 -3.49 0.61
CA ASN A 33 -15.31 -3.26 0.46
C ASN A 33 -15.67 -1.84 0.02
N ASP A 34 -14.72 -0.91 0.09
CA ASP A 34 -14.89 0.52 -0.21
C ASP A 34 -13.76 1.08 -1.09
N ASP A 35 -13.00 0.18 -1.75
CA ASP A 35 -11.83 0.49 -2.60
C ASP A 35 -10.72 1.28 -1.88
N VAL A 36 -10.66 1.18 -0.54
CA VAL A 36 -9.60 1.75 0.30
C VAL A 36 -8.71 0.63 0.84
N PHE A 37 -7.39 0.78 0.70
CA PHE A 37 -6.40 -0.26 1.02
C PHE A 37 -5.50 0.11 2.19
N TYR A 38 -5.93 1.07 3.00
CA TYR A 38 -5.18 1.58 4.16
C TYR A 38 -6.14 1.93 5.31
N ILE A 39 -5.58 2.12 6.51
CA ILE A 39 -6.35 2.53 7.69
C ILE A 39 -6.67 4.03 7.59
N ARG A 40 -7.95 4.37 7.60
CA ARG A 40 -8.38 5.78 7.75
C ARG A 40 -8.25 6.19 9.22
N TRP A 41 -7.09 6.67 9.60
CA TRP A 41 -6.80 7.02 11.00
C TRP A 41 -7.70 8.11 11.56
N GLN A 42 -8.15 9.07 10.75
CA GLN A 42 -9.14 10.06 11.17
C GLN A 42 -10.41 9.40 11.67
N ASP A 43 -10.94 8.43 10.93
CA ASP A 43 -12.15 7.70 11.32
C ASP A 43 -11.94 6.88 12.60
N VAL A 44 -10.81 6.17 12.68
CA VAL A 44 -10.44 5.39 13.87
C VAL A 44 -10.31 6.27 15.11
N LEU A 45 -9.62 7.40 15.00
CA LEU A 45 -9.41 8.34 16.09
C LEU A 45 -10.69 9.10 16.46
N ALA A 46 -11.57 9.40 15.50
CA ALA A 46 -12.87 10.00 15.76
C ALA A 46 -13.75 9.05 16.58
N VAL A 47 -13.80 7.75 16.23
CA VAL A 47 -14.50 6.73 17.00
C VAL A 47 -13.90 6.56 18.39
N PHE A 48 -12.56 6.41 18.48
CA PHE A 48 -11.85 6.29 19.74
C PHE A 48 -12.10 7.48 20.67
N SER A 49 -11.94 8.69 20.17
CA SER A 49 -12.15 9.92 20.95
C SER A 49 -13.59 10.04 21.45
N SER A 50 -14.56 9.67 20.60
CA SER A 50 -15.99 9.66 20.97
C SER A 50 -16.30 8.60 22.00
N TYR A 51 -15.68 7.42 21.91
CA TYR A 51 -15.80 6.35 22.90
C TYR A 51 -15.29 6.80 24.28
N VAL A 52 -14.07 7.36 24.33
CA VAL A 52 -13.42 7.82 25.57
C VAL A 52 -14.15 9.01 26.20
N SER A 53 -14.69 9.94 25.37
CA SER A 53 -15.42 11.12 25.86
C SER A 53 -16.73 10.79 26.57
N GLY A 54 -17.24 9.58 26.41
CA GLY A 54 -18.42 9.08 27.15
C GLY A 54 -18.15 8.83 28.61
N ASN A 55 -16.91 8.67 29.04
CA ASN A 55 -16.50 8.61 30.44
C ASN A 55 -16.33 10.04 30.96
N GLU A 56 -16.94 10.35 32.10
CA GLU A 56 -17.12 11.72 32.70
C GLU A 56 -15.82 12.51 32.97
N GLN A 57 -14.66 11.94 32.73
CA GLN A 57 -13.37 12.59 32.87
C GLN A 57 -12.73 12.72 31.48
N GLY A 58 -12.89 13.88 30.86
CA GLY A 58 -12.22 14.19 29.62
C GLY A 58 -10.73 13.87 29.71
N ALA A 59 -10.27 12.86 28.97
CA ALA A 59 -8.89 12.45 28.99
C ALA A 59 -8.05 13.48 28.20
N PRO A 60 -6.91 13.94 28.74
CA PRO A 60 -5.98 14.74 27.95
C PRO A 60 -5.38 13.85 26.84
N VAL A 61 -5.61 14.23 25.60
CA VAL A 61 -5.18 13.50 24.38
C VAL A 61 -3.64 13.50 24.20
N ALA A 62 -2.90 14.17 25.05
CA ALA A 62 -1.45 14.36 24.90
C ALA A 62 -0.61 13.11 25.19
N ALA A 63 -1.08 12.20 26.05
CA ALA A 63 -0.43 10.90 26.30
C ALA A 63 -1.49 9.84 26.57
N LEU A 64 -1.48 8.77 25.78
CA LEU A 64 -2.36 7.62 25.98
C LEU A 64 -1.81 6.71 27.08
N THR A 65 -2.68 6.19 27.94
CA THR A 65 -2.33 5.09 28.84
C THR A 65 -2.30 3.77 28.06
N GLU A 66 -1.66 2.73 28.61
CA GLU A 66 -1.66 1.40 27.99
C GLU A 66 -3.09 0.89 27.70
N GLU A 67 -4.02 1.06 28.65
CA GLU A 67 -5.44 0.69 28.46
C GLU A 67 -6.09 1.45 27.30
N GLN A 68 -5.74 2.71 27.09
CA GLN A 68 -6.22 3.51 25.99
C GLN A 68 -5.61 3.09 24.65
N VAL A 69 -4.34 2.68 24.63
CA VAL A 69 -3.70 2.12 23.44
C VAL A 69 -4.33 0.78 23.07
N ASP A 70 -4.61 -0.08 24.05
CA ASP A 70 -5.29 -1.36 23.79
C ASP A 70 -6.72 -1.14 23.26
N LYS A 71 -7.43 -0.13 23.77
CA LYS A 71 -8.74 0.22 23.24
C LYS A 71 -8.68 0.81 21.84
N LEU A 72 -7.67 1.63 21.55
CA LEU A 72 -7.42 2.14 20.21
C LEU A 72 -7.12 0.99 19.23
N ARG A 73 -6.30 0.02 19.64
CA ARG A 73 -6.01 -1.21 18.88
C ARG A 73 -7.28 -1.99 18.60
N GLU A 74 -8.12 -2.21 19.60
CA GLU A 74 -9.40 -2.91 19.44
C GLU A 74 -10.29 -2.22 18.40
N ILE A 75 -10.43 -0.90 18.48
CA ILE A 75 -11.22 -0.10 17.54
C ILE A 75 -10.62 -0.16 16.15
N MET A 76 -9.32 0.00 16.03
CA MET A 76 -8.60 -0.08 14.74
C MET A 76 -8.89 -1.41 14.03
N TRP A 77 -8.72 -2.55 14.73
CA TRP A 77 -8.99 -3.86 14.16
C TRP A 77 -10.49 -4.13 13.91
N ALA A 78 -11.37 -3.59 14.73
CA ALA A 78 -12.82 -3.68 14.50
C ALA A 78 -13.27 -2.89 13.28
N MET A 79 -12.57 -1.80 12.95
CA MET A 79 -12.83 -0.97 11.78
C MET A 79 -12.14 -1.48 10.50
N ASN A 80 -11.04 -2.21 10.65
CA ASN A 80 -10.17 -2.59 9.52
C ASN A 80 -9.88 -4.09 9.58
N ALA A 81 -10.89 -4.92 9.33
CA ALA A 81 -10.75 -6.36 9.36
C ALA A 81 -10.00 -6.87 8.11
N VAL A 82 -9.13 -7.86 8.33
CA VAL A 82 -8.34 -8.53 7.29
C VAL A 82 -8.70 -10.01 7.29
N ASP A 83 -9.31 -10.46 6.23
CA ASP A 83 -9.59 -11.87 5.95
C ASP A 83 -8.84 -12.30 4.69
N TYR A 84 -8.62 -13.60 4.55
CA TYR A 84 -8.00 -14.14 3.33
C TYR A 84 -8.57 -15.51 2.95
N THR A 85 -8.43 -15.82 1.66
CA THR A 85 -8.75 -17.14 1.12
C THR A 85 -7.82 -17.43 -0.06
N THR A 86 -7.71 -18.68 -0.46
CA THR A 86 -7.04 -19.07 -1.70
C THR A 86 -8.05 -19.61 -2.71
N ARG A 87 -7.80 -19.35 -4.00
CA ARG A 87 -8.57 -19.94 -5.09
C ARG A 87 -7.63 -20.44 -6.19
N ALA A 88 -8.04 -21.49 -6.89
CA ALA A 88 -7.31 -21.96 -8.07
C ALA A 88 -7.84 -21.26 -9.32
N GLU A 89 -6.95 -20.69 -10.11
CA GLU A 89 -7.26 -20.11 -11.42
C GLU A 89 -6.46 -20.77 -12.51
N THR A 90 -6.99 -20.78 -13.73
CA THR A 90 -6.32 -21.34 -14.90
C THR A 90 -5.78 -20.21 -15.75
N ALA A 91 -4.46 -20.20 -15.95
CA ALA A 91 -3.77 -19.25 -16.81
C ALA A 91 -3.18 -19.94 -18.03
N VAL A 92 -3.16 -19.22 -19.16
CA VAL A 92 -2.48 -19.67 -20.39
C VAL A 92 -1.18 -18.90 -20.50
N ILE A 93 -0.07 -19.63 -20.51
CA ILE A 93 1.29 -19.04 -20.61
C ILE A 93 1.91 -19.36 -21.97
N GLU A 94 2.71 -18.42 -22.48
CA GLU A 94 3.58 -18.69 -23.62
C GLU A 94 4.82 -19.45 -23.16
N THR A 95 5.17 -20.49 -23.89
CA THR A 95 6.33 -21.35 -23.63
C THR A 95 6.97 -21.76 -24.96
N THR A 96 8.01 -22.59 -24.93
CA THR A 96 8.62 -23.13 -26.14
C THR A 96 8.56 -24.66 -26.13
N ASP A 97 8.33 -25.25 -27.29
CA ASP A 97 8.40 -26.68 -27.46
C ASP A 97 9.86 -27.19 -27.42
N LYS A 98 10.02 -28.54 -27.50
CA LYS A 98 11.35 -29.21 -27.50
C LYS A 98 12.31 -28.74 -28.61
N ASN A 99 11.78 -28.03 -29.61
CA ASN A 99 12.52 -27.52 -30.76
C ASN A 99 12.72 -26.01 -30.70
N GLY A 100 12.36 -25.35 -29.59
CA GLY A 100 12.47 -23.90 -29.41
C GLY A 100 11.37 -23.10 -30.11
N LYS A 101 10.28 -23.73 -30.56
CA LYS A 101 9.18 -23.04 -31.23
C LYS A 101 8.17 -22.55 -30.18
N PRO A 102 7.68 -21.28 -30.30
CA PRO A 102 6.65 -20.75 -29.41
C PRO A 102 5.40 -21.63 -29.40
N THR A 103 4.91 -21.93 -28.22
CA THR A 103 3.67 -22.65 -27.96
C THR A 103 2.99 -22.10 -26.71
N THR A 104 1.79 -22.54 -26.41
CA THR A 104 1.08 -22.15 -25.18
C THR A 104 0.90 -23.37 -24.28
N ALA A 105 1.00 -23.16 -22.99
CA ALA A 105 0.64 -24.15 -21.97
C ALA A 105 -0.44 -23.58 -21.05
N THR A 106 -1.29 -24.46 -20.55
CA THR A 106 -2.28 -24.10 -19.52
C THR A 106 -1.73 -24.54 -18.18
N ILE A 107 -1.67 -23.62 -17.25
CA ILE A 107 -1.25 -23.87 -15.86
C ILE A 107 -2.40 -23.55 -14.90
N THR A 108 -2.33 -24.13 -13.72
CA THR A 108 -3.24 -23.78 -12.61
C THR A 108 -2.44 -23.01 -11.59
N GLU A 109 -2.90 -21.80 -11.28
CA GLU A 109 -2.32 -20.91 -10.27
C GLU A 109 -3.14 -20.96 -8.99
N THR A 110 -2.46 -20.89 -7.87
CA THR A 110 -3.09 -20.57 -6.58
C THR A 110 -3.05 -19.08 -6.36
N VAL A 111 -4.20 -18.45 -6.30
CA VAL A 111 -4.33 -17.00 -6.03
C VAL A 111 -4.69 -16.80 -4.56
N LEU A 112 -3.84 -16.10 -3.83
CA LEU A 112 -4.16 -15.59 -2.51
C LEU A 112 -5.06 -14.35 -2.67
N VAL A 113 -6.25 -14.38 -2.10
CA VAL A 113 -7.16 -13.23 -2.09
C VAL A 113 -7.25 -12.71 -0.66
N ILE A 114 -6.67 -11.54 -0.41
CA ILE A 114 -6.79 -10.80 0.84
C ILE A 114 -7.99 -9.86 0.70
N ARG A 115 -8.88 -9.87 1.68
CA ARG A 115 -10.05 -9.00 1.74
C ARG A 115 -9.94 -8.07 2.91
N LEU A 116 -9.92 -6.79 2.61
CA LEU A 116 -10.01 -5.73 3.60
C LEU A 116 -11.47 -5.33 3.75
N THR A 117 -11.93 -5.24 5.00
CA THR A 117 -13.30 -4.82 5.31
C THR A 117 -13.22 -3.64 6.25
N HIS A 118 -13.63 -2.49 5.76
CA HIS A 118 -13.68 -1.27 6.54
C HIS A 118 -15.11 -1.01 7.04
N LYS A 119 -15.22 -0.64 8.32
CA LYS A 119 -16.45 -0.11 8.91
C LYS A 119 -16.36 1.40 9.01
N THR A 120 -17.47 2.03 8.71
CA THR A 120 -17.63 3.47 8.88
C THR A 120 -17.74 3.85 10.37
N PRO A 121 -17.41 5.08 10.76
CA PRO A 121 -17.63 5.58 12.12
C PRO A 121 -19.08 5.45 12.58
N GLY A 122 -20.06 5.58 11.68
CA GLY A 122 -21.47 5.39 11.98
C GLY A 122 -21.82 3.95 12.35
N GLU A 123 -21.27 2.96 11.65
CA GLU A 123 -21.44 1.53 11.98
C GLU A 123 -20.80 1.22 13.33
N MET A 124 -19.61 1.76 13.60
CA MET A 124 -18.95 1.59 14.90
C MET A 124 -19.74 2.24 16.03
N ALA A 125 -20.33 3.42 15.80
CA ALA A 125 -21.19 4.07 16.80
C ALA A 125 -22.42 3.21 17.13
N ALA A 126 -22.97 2.50 16.16
CA ALA A 126 -24.05 1.55 16.36
C ALA A 126 -23.59 0.31 17.15
N ASP A 127 -22.46 -0.28 16.77
CA ASP A 127 -21.89 -1.47 17.43
C ASP A 127 -21.52 -1.19 18.90
N TYR A 128 -20.96 -0.04 19.19
CA TYR A 128 -20.61 0.40 20.56
C TYR A 128 -21.77 1.07 21.31
N HIS A 129 -22.97 1.14 20.71
CA HIS A 129 -24.15 1.75 21.29
C HIS A 129 -23.90 3.18 21.80
N PHE A 130 -23.31 4.01 20.99
CA PHE A 130 -22.98 5.39 21.34
C PHE A 130 -24.22 6.16 21.79
N THR A 131 -24.08 6.89 22.88
CA THR A 131 -25.10 7.82 23.39
C THR A 131 -25.27 8.99 22.40
N ALA A 132 -26.38 9.73 22.53
CA ALA A 132 -26.63 10.92 21.74
C ALA A 132 -25.48 11.94 21.80
N ARG A 133 -24.87 12.10 23.00
CA ARG A 133 -23.70 12.97 23.19
C ARG A 133 -22.47 12.49 22.42
N GLN A 134 -22.17 11.19 22.48
CA GLN A 134 -21.04 10.59 21.75
C GLN A 134 -21.24 10.68 20.23
N ASN A 135 -22.46 10.46 19.75
CA ASN A 135 -22.80 10.65 18.33
C ASN A 135 -22.63 12.11 17.88
N THR A 136 -23.04 13.08 18.70
CA THR A 136 -22.83 14.50 18.39
C THR A 136 -21.32 14.82 18.31
N TYR A 137 -20.53 14.24 19.22
CA TYR A 137 -19.09 14.45 19.23
C TYR A 137 -18.40 13.80 18.03
N LEU A 138 -18.84 12.58 17.66
CA LEU A 138 -18.36 11.89 16.47
C LEU A 138 -18.62 12.69 15.19
N GLN A 139 -19.85 13.24 15.04
CA GLN A 139 -20.18 14.09 13.90
C GLN A 139 -19.32 15.36 13.85
N LEU A 140 -19.04 15.96 15.03
CA LEU A 140 -18.16 17.13 15.11
C LEU A 140 -16.74 16.79 14.63
N LEU A 141 -16.18 15.65 15.04
CA LEU A 141 -14.84 15.23 14.67
C LEU A 141 -14.71 14.87 13.18
N GLN A 142 -15.81 14.56 12.51
CA GLN A 142 -15.87 14.27 11.07
C GLN A 142 -16.23 15.51 10.23
N ASP A 143 -16.43 16.67 10.84
CA ASP A 143 -16.76 17.90 10.13
C ASP A 143 -15.53 18.37 9.30
N PRO A 144 -15.69 18.64 7.99
CA PRO A 144 -14.59 19.07 7.12
C PRO A 144 -13.81 20.30 7.63
N GLN A 145 -14.41 21.14 8.47
CA GLN A 145 -13.69 22.27 9.08
C GLN A 145 -12.48 21.86 9.94
N TYR A 146 -12.39 20.61 10.39
CA TYR A 146 -11.29 20.07 11.20
C TYR A 146 -10.27 19.24 10.39
N GLU A 147 -10.40 19.20 9.08
CA GLU A 147 -9.49 18.45 8.21
C GLU A 147 -8.03 18.90 8.35
N GLU A 148 -7.79 20.22 8.40
CA GLU A 148 -6.45 20.76 8.63
C GLU A 148 -5.88 20.37 10.01
N LEU A 149 -6.72 20.34 11.04
CA LEU A 149 -6.33 19.91 12.39
C LEU A 149 -5.94 18.42 12.42
N TRP A 150 -6.69 17.59 11.72
CA TRP A 150 -6.35 16.18 11.58
C TRP A 150 -5.04 16.00 10.82
N ALA A 151 -4.83 16.69 9.72
CA ALA A 151 -3.59 16.67 8.96
C ALA A 151 -2.39 17.09 9.80
N GLU A 152 -2.53 18.11 10.67
CA GLU A 152 -1.48 18.51 11.61
C GLU A 152 -1.23 17.45 12.68
N LEU A 153 -2.29 16.89 13.28
CA LEU A 153 -2.22 15.89 14.36
C LEU A 153 -1.58 14.59 13.88
N LEU A 154 -1.95 14.14 12.70
CA LEU A 154 -1.50 12.89 12.10
C LEU A 154 -0.19 13.04 11.32
N GLY A 155 0.23 14.30 11.06
CA GLY A 155 1.54 14.58 10.49
C GLY A 155 1.75 13.99 9.10
N GLY A 156 0.70 13.97 8.26
CA GLY A 156 0.73 13.39 6.92
C GLY A 156 0.24 11.94 6.86
N PHE A 157 -0.27 11.37 7.95
CA PHE A 157 -0.97 10.06 7.95
C PHE A 157 -2.32 10.11 7.23
N GLU A 158 -2.78 11.28 6.87
CA GLU A 158 -4.02 11.43 6.16
C GLU A 158 -3.81 12.03 4.80
N GLN A 159 -4.22 11.27 3.89
CA GLN A 159 -5.16 11.55 2.83
C GLN A 159 -5.13 10.48 1.73
N GLY A 160 -5.50 9.28 2.07
CA GLY A 160 -6.00 8.42 1.03
C GLY A 160 -7.50 8.67 0.85
N GLY A 161 -7.88 9.71 0.16
CA GLY A 161 -9.31 10.01 -0.06
C GLY A 161 -9.60 11.41 -0.51
N GLY A 162 -8.64 12.33 -0.45
CA GLY A 162 -8.75 13.61 -1.16
C GLY A 162 -8.53 13.37 -2.64
N GLU A 163 -9.41 13.89 -3.51
CA GLU A 163 -9.09 14.02 -4.93
C GLU A 163 -7.70 14.67 -5.04
N VAL A 164 -6.69 13.90 -5.46
CA VAL A 164 -5.38 14.47 -5.80
C VAL A 164 -5.60 15.36 -7.00
N ARG A 165 -5.71 16.65 -6.74
CA ARG A 165 -5.71 17.67 -7.78
C ARG A 165 -4.29 18.12 -7.96
N SER A 166 -3.81 18.12 -9.19
CA SER A 166 -2.62 18.87 -9.57
C SER A 166 -2.72 20.29 -9.01
N PRO A 167 -1.60 20.98 -8.73
CA PRO A 167 -1.60 22.37 -8.27
C PRO A 167 -2.43 23.33 -9.15
N ASP A 168 -2.76 22.93 -10.38
CA ASP A 168 -3.63 23.63 -11.33
C ASP A 168 -5.10 23.16 -11.29
N GLY A 169 -5.46 22.24 -10.38
CA GLY A 169 -6.82 21.72 -10.22
C GLY A 169 -7.25 20.68 -11.26
N THR A 170 -6.34 20.20 -12.12
CA THR A 170 -6.63 19.18 -13.11
C THR A 170 -6.43 17.77 -12.53
N ARG A 171 -7.30 16.84 -12.92
CA ARG A 171 -7.20 15.41 -12.59
C ARG A 171 -6.09 14.80 -13.43
N ALA A 172 -5.14 14.09 -12.81
CA ALA A 172 -4.13 13.36 -13.59
C ALA A 172 -4.84 12.38 -14.54
N PRO A 173 -4.52 12.40 -15.85
CA PRO A 173 -5.16 11.48 -16.79
C PRO A 173 -4.76 10.05 -16.46
N THR A 174 -5.74 9.17 -16.26
CA THR A 174 -5.56 7.72 -16.25
C THR A 174 -4.89 7.32 -17.57
N GLY A 175 -3.61 6.91 -17.53
CA GLY A 175 -2.99 6.27 -18.67
C GLY A 175 -1.58 6.71 -19.08
N THR A 176 -0.93 7.65 -18.39
CA THR A 176 0.46 8.02 -18.72
C THR A 176 1.28 8.20 -17.44
N LEU A 177 1.92 7.12 -17.01
CA LEU A 177 2.98 7.21 -16.02
C LEU A 177 4.28 7.68 -16.71
N GLN A 178 5.07 8.51 -16.04
CA GLN A 178 6.42 8.85 -16.47
C GLN A 178 7.37 7.69 -16.12
N TRP A 179 8.35 7.44 -16.98
CA TRP A 179 9.38 6.46 -16.72
C TRP A 179 10.13 6.78 -15.43
N PRO A 180 10.20 5.82 -14.47
CA PRO A 180 10.65 6.11 -13.10
C PRO A 180 12.17 6.18 -12.94
N LEU A 181 12.93 6.23 -14.01
CA LEU A 181 14.39 6.31 -13.99
C LEU A 181 14.88 7.41 -14.95
N PRO A 182 15.98 8.12 -14.63
CA PRO A 182 16.59 9.07 -15.57
C PRO A 182 17.32 8.39 -16.74
N VAL A 183 17.37 7.05 -16.75
CA VAL A 183 17.98 6.20 -17.77
C VAL A 183 16.97 5.19 -18.30
N ALA A 184 17.19 4.67 -19.51
CA ALA A 184 16.29 3.66 -20.07
C ALA A 184 16.27 2.37 -19.22
N GLY A 185 17.41 1.97 -18.65
CA GLY A 185 17.57 0.68 -18.00
C GLY A 185 17.46 -0.50 -18.97
N THR A 186 17.51 -1.72 -18.43
CA THR A 186 17.28 -2.94 -19.20
C THR A 186 16.22 -3.76 -18.51
N ILE A 187 15.10 -4.06 -19.15
CA ILE A 187 14.09 -4.97 -18.63
C ILE A 187 14.69 -6.38 -18.59
N THR A 188 14.93 -6.90 -17.39
CA THR A 188 15.51 -8.21 -17.16
C THR A 188 14.47 -9.26 -16.81
N SER A 189 13.31 -8.84 -16.31
CA SER A 189 12.18 -9.71 -16.03
C SER A 189 10.87 -8.94 -16.16
N GLN A 190 9.93 -9.52 -16.86
CA GLN A 190 8.59 -8.95 -17.06
C GLN A 190 7.63 -9.42 -15.96
N PHE A 191 6.53 -8.70 -15.80
CA PHE A 191 5.38 -9.09 -14.99
C PHE A 191 4.78 -10.41 -15.50
N GLY A 192 4.31 -11.26 -14.57
CA GLY A 192 3.64 -12.51 -14.86
C GLY A 192 4.54 -13.74 -14.71
N HIS A 193 4.23 -14.81 -15.40
CA HIS A 193 4.93 -16.07 -15.22
C HIS A 193 6.36 -16.05 -15.71
N ARG A 194 7.27 -16.49 -14.87
CA ARG A 194 8.69 -16.67 -15.23
C ARG A 194 9.28 -17.90 -14.54
N VAL A 195 10.47 -18.31 -14.96
CA VAL A 195 11.31 -19.19 -14.15
C VAL A 195 12.03 -18.31 -13.13
N ASP A 196 11.83 -18.58 -11.84
CA ASP A 196 12.50 -17.86 -10.76
C ASP A 196 14.02 -18.01 -10.87
N PRO A 197 14.79 -16.93 -10.94
CA PRO A 197 16.24 -17.01 -11.17
C PRO A 197 17.02 -17.59 -9.99
N ILE A 198 16.40 -17.71 -8.81
CA ILE A 198 17.03 -18.25 -7.60
C ILE A 198 16.70 -19.74 -7.40
N THR A 199 15.42 -20.11 -7.56
CA THR A 199 14.96 -21.49 -7.33
C THR A 199 14.95 -22.35 -8.59
N GLY A 200 14.85 -21.74 -9.77
CA GLY A 200 14.70 -22.45 -11.04
C GLY A 200 13.28 -23.01 -11.27
N GLU A 201 12.33 -22.69 -10.41
CA GLU A 201 10.94 -23.12 -10.51
C GLU A 201 10.08 -22.07 -11.23
N VAL A 202 8.94 -22.49 -11.78
CA VAL A 202 7.97 -21.55 -12.36
C VAL A 202 7.33 -20.76 -11.23
N SER A 203 7.41 -19.44 -11.32
CA SER A 203 6.84 -18.51 -10.34
C SER A 203 6.12 -17.37 -11.03
N SER A 204 5.24 -16.67 -10.31
CA SER A 204 4.61 -15.44 -10.78
C SER A 204 5.42 -14.25 -10.30
N HIS A 205 5.75 -13.35 -11.24
CA HIS A 205 6.47 -12.11 -10.95
C HIS A 205 5.48 -10.97 -10.81
N THR A 206 5.48 -10.30 -9.67
CA THR A 206 4.48 -9.29 -9.30
C THR A 206 4.70 -7.93 -9.94
N GLY A 207 5.90 -7.70 -10.53
CA GLY A 207 6.27 -6.44 -11.16
C GLY A 207 7.15 -6.62 -12.38
N THR A 208 7.82 -5.55 -12.78
CA THR A 208 8.81 -5.53 -13.87
C THR A 208 10.17 -5.16 -13.28
N ASP A 209 11.19 -6.00 -13.51
CA ASP A 209 12.56 -5.74 -13.08
C ASP A 209 13.33 -4.99 -14.15
N ILE A 210 13.88 -3.84 -13.78
CA ILE A 210 14.62 -2.93 -14.65
C ILE A 210 16.06 -2.83 -14.12
N ALA A 211 16.97 -3.58 -14.72
CA ALA A 211 18.38 -3.52 -14.34
C ALA A 211 19.00 -2.16 -14.67
N CYS A 212 19.64 -1.57 -13.69
CA CYS A 212 20.40 -0.32 -13.79
C CYS A 212 21.43 -0.26 -12.67
N ALA A 213 22.34 0.72 -12.74
CA ALA A 213 23.40 0.87 -11.75
C ALA A 213 22.82 1.17 -10.36
N GLU A 214 23.41 0.59 -9.32
CA GLU A 214 23.13 0.97 -7.94
C GLU A 214 23.36 2.48 -7.74
N GLY A 215 22.48 3.11 -6.94
CA GLY A 215 22.51 4.57 -6.74
C GLY A 215 21.85 5.38 -7.87
N THR A 216 21.31 4.74 -8.92
CA THR A 216 20.48 5.46 -9.91
C THR A 216 19.26 6.05 -9.20
N PRO A 217 18.92 7.35 -9.40
CA PRO A 217 17.73 7.94 -8.83
C PRO A 217 16.46 7.23 -9.29
N ILE A 218 15.54 6.97 -8.35
CA ILE A 218 14.19 6.52 -8.62
C ILE A 218 13.27 7.74 -8.58
N LEU A 219 12.46 7.92 -9.61
CA LEU A 219 11.57 9.05 -9.79
C LEU A 219 10.11 8.61 -9.57
N ALA A 220 9.30 9.44 -8.95
CA ALA A 220 7.87 9.22 -8.87
C ALA A 220 7.26 9.18 -10.28
N ALA A 221 6.53 8.13 -10.62
CA ALA A 221 5.97 7.96 -11.97
C ALA A 221 4.80 8.91 -12.26
N ALA A 222 4.15 9.44 -11.24
CA ALA A 222 3.11 10.47 -11.32
C ALA A 222 3.06 11.26 -10.01
N ASP A 223 2.30 12.35 -9.99
CA ASP A 223 1.94 13.04 -8.76
C ASP A 223 1.19 12.08 -7.83
N GLY A 224 1.40 12.20 -6.52
CA GLY A 224 0.71 11.32 -5.57
C GLY A 224 1.14 11.51 -4.13
N ILE A 225 0.66 10.61 -3.28
CA ILE A 225 0.98 10.56 -1.86
C ILE A 225 1.73 9.25 -1.58
N VAL A 226 2.83 9.36 -0.87
CA VAL A 226 3.61 8.19 -0.42
C VAL A 226 2.82 7.45 0.65
N THR A 227 2.33 6.27 0.34
CA THR A 227 1.60 5.39 1.27
C THR A 227 2.53 4.51 2.09
N VAL A 228 3.68 4.14 1.51
CA VAL A 228 4.74 3.38 2.19
C VAL A 228 6.10 3.98 1.85
N ALA A 229 6.93 4.17 2.87
CA ALA A 229 8.35 4.52 2.76
C ALA A 229 9.15 3.63 3.73
N ASN A 230 9.43 2.39 3.31
CA ASN A 230 10.13 1.41 4.13
C ASN A 230 11.63 1.40 3.81
N GLY A 231 12.39 2.22 4.52
CA GLY A 231 13.86 2.37 4.40
C GLY A 231 14.63 1.99 5.65
N LEU A 232 14.00 1.27 6.58
CA LEU A 232 14.66 0.78 7.79
C LEU A 232 15.18 -0.64 7.56
N ASP A 233 16.18 -1.04 8.34
CA ASP A 233 16.66 -2.44 8.44
C ASP A 233 15.57 -3.42 8.94
N SER A 234 14.41 -2.92 9.33
CA SER A 234 13.21 -3.71 9.53
C SER A 234 12.78 -4.23 8.16
N TRP A 235 13.06 -5.46 7.95
CA TRP A 235 12.92 -6.22 6.74
C TRP A 235 11.58 -5.98 6.01
N GLY A 236 11.64 -5.48 4.76
CA GLY A 236 10.48 -5.30 3.85
C GLY A 236 10.19 -6.56 3.04
N GLY A 237 10.38 -7.74 3.61
CA GLY A 237 10.20 -9.01 2.91
C GLY A 237 11.10 -9.16 1.69
N SER A 238 10.58 -9.75 0.63
CA SER A 238 11.29 -9.89 -0.64
C SER A 238 11.61 -8.55 -1.31
N TYR A 239 10.83 -7.49 -1.03
CA TYR A 239 11.04 -6.15 -1.60
C TYR A 239 12.29 -5.42 -1.06
N GLY A 240 12.77 -5.76 0.15
CA GLY A 240 13.79 -4.96 0.82
C GLY A 240 13.30 -3.56 1.15
N TYR A 241 14.08 -2.53 0.84
CA TYR A 241 13.63 -1.15 0.97
C TYR A 241 12.71 -0.81 -0.21
N TYR A 242 11.52 -0.28 0.09
CA TYR A 242 10.55 0.01 -0.95
C TYR A 242 9.68 1.23 -0.63
N ILE A 243 9.14 1.81 -1.68
CA ILE A 243 8.26 2.96 -1.65
C ILE A 243 6.98 2.57 -2.37
N GLN A 244 5.83 2.97 -1.83
CA GLN A 244 4.55 2.87 -2.53
C GLN A 244 3.91 4.26 -2.58
N ILE A 245 3.32 4.60 -3.73
CA ILE A 245 2.69 5.90 -3.97
C ILE A 245 1.28 5.65 -4.50
N ASP A 246 0.29 6.26 -3.83
CA ASP A 246 -1.08 6.37 -4.34
C ASP A 246 -1.17 7.61 -5.24
N HIS A 247 -1.58 7.40 -6.49
CA HIS A 247 -1.78 8.45 -7.50
C HIS A 247 -3.26 8.87 -7.62
N GLY A 248 -4.12 8.37 -6.73
CA GLY A 248 -5.56 8.56 -6.78
C GLY A 248 -6.24 7.68 -7.84
N THR A 249 -7.58 7.64 -7.81
CA THR A 249 -8.40 6.86 -8.76
C THR A 249 -8.10 5.36 -8.80
N GLY A 250 -7.54 4.80 -7.69
CA GLY A 250 -7.16 3.39 -7.60
C GLY A 250 -5.87 3.03 -8.35
N LEU A 251 -5.08 4.01 -8.76
CA LEU A 251 -3.77 3.79 -9.38
C LEU A 251 -2.67 3.97 -8.34
N GLU A 252 -1.83 2.96 -8.16
CA GLU A 252 -0.67 2.99 -7.28
C GLU A 252 0.57 2.47 -8.00
N THR A 253 1.75 2.92 -7.55
CA THR A 253 3.03 2.38 -7.98
C THR A 253 3.88 1.98 -6.79
N LEU A 254 4.64 0.88 -6.94
CA LEU A 254 5.57 0.39 -5.93
C LEU A 254 6.97 0.29 -6.54
N TYR A 255 7.96 0.76 -5.79
CA TYR A 255 9.38 0.84 -6.18
C TYR A 255 10.21 0.10 -5.14
N ALA A 256 10.69 -1.10 -5.46
CA ALA A 256 11.41 -1.94 -4.50
C ALA A 256 12.90 -2.10 -4.81
N HIS A 257 13.59 -2.76 -3.89
CA HIS A 257 15.03 -3.02 -3.88
C HIS A 257 15.87 -1.75 -3.78
N CYS A 258 15.32 -0.69 -3.14
CA CYS A 258 16.04 0.58 -2.98
C CYS A 258 17.30 0.39 -2.13
N SER A 259 18.33 1.20 -2.40
CA SER A 259 19.50 1.36 -1.51
C SER A 259 19.23 2.39 -0.42
N SER A 260 18.43 3.40 -0.74
CA SER A 260 17.97 4.42 0.21
C SER A 260 16.67 5.05 -0.27
N ILE A 261 15.93 5.63 0.68
CA ILE A 261 14.64 6.29 0.48
C ILE A 261 14.79 7.76 0.86
N CYS A 262 14.26 8.66 0.02
CA CYS A 262 14.34 10.12 0.22
C CYS A 262 13.03 10.75 0.67
N VAL A 263 11.97 9.94 0.79
CA VAL A 263 10.62 10.39 1.12
C VAL A 263 10.13 9.74 2.41
N THR A 264 9.06 10.27 2.97
CA THR A 264 8.39 9.74 4.15
C THR A 264 6.93 9.41 3.82
N THR A 265 6.36 8.45 4.54
CA THR A 265 4.91 8.14 4.43
C THR A 265 4.08 9.40 4.70
N GLY A 266 3.08 9.64 3.86
CA GLY A 266 2.23 10.83 3.88
C GLY A 266 2.80 12.02 3.09
N GLN A 267 4.03 11.95 2.59
CA GLN A 267 4.59 13.02 1.76
C GLN A 267 3.88 13.08 0.41
N GLN A 268 3.51 14.30 -0.02
CA GLN A 268 3.11 14.56 -1.39
C GLN A 268 4.35 14.65 -2.28
N VAL A 269 4.31 13.98 -3.41
CA VAL A 269 5.38 13.98 -4.41
C VAL A 269 4.84 14.37 -5.78
N GLN A 270 5.69 14.99 -6.59
CA GLN A 270 5.37 15.32 -7.97
C GLN A 270 5.99 14.30 -8.92
N ALA A 271 5.37 14.13 -10.09
CA ALA A 271 5.94 13.33 -11.17
C ALA A 271 7.37 13.77 -11.49
N GLY A 272 8.30 12.82 -11.52
CA GLY A 272 9.73 13.09 -11.73
C GLY A 272 10.51 13.52 -10.49
N GLU A 273 9.88 13.66 -9.32
CA GLU A 273 10.58 13.89 -8.05
C GLU A 273 11.41 12.67 -7.65
N VAL A 274 12.63 12.89 -7.13
CA VAL A 274 13.49 11.80 -6.64
C VAL A 274 12.94 11.29 -5.32
N ILE A 275 12.49 10.04 -5.29
CA ILE A 275 11.89 9.38 -4.13
C ILE A 275 12.84 8.41 -3.43
N GLY A 276 13.88 7.94 -4.11
CA GLY A 276 14.86 7.00 -3.58
C GLY A 276 15.95 6.70 -4.61
N TYR A 277 16.74 5.68 -4.33
CA TYR A 277 17.82 5.24 -5.20
C TYR A 277 17.80 3.73 -5.38
N VAL A 278 18.08 3.27 -6.58
CA VAL A 278 18.19 1.85 -6.93
C VAL A 278 19.26 1.17 -6.08
N GLY A 279 18.98 -0.03 -5.63
CA GLY A 279 19.88 -0.85 -4.85
C GLY A 279 19.75 -2.33 -5.16
N HIS A 280 20.03 -3.13 -4.13
CA HIS A 280 19.95 -4.59 -4.18
C HIS A 280 19.50 -5.17 -2.82
N THR A 281 18.66 -4.42 -2.08
CA THR A 281 18.10 -4.89 -0.81
C THR A 281 16.96 -5.88 -1.04
N GLY A 282 16.69 -6.76 -0.07
CA GLY A 282 15.68 -7.80 -0.19
C GLY A 282 16.16 -9.04 -0.96
N ARG A 283 15.24 -9.72 -1.64
CA ARG A 283 15.52 -10.99 -2.36
C ARG A 283 15.88 -10.72 -3.83
N VAL A 284 17.13 -10.50 -4.11
CA VAL A 284 17.63 -10.09 -5.43
C VAL A 284 18.90 -10.83 -5.84
N THR A 285 19.19 -10.86 -7.15
CA THR A 285 20.42 -11.41 -7.73
C THR A 285 21.41 -10.32 -8.18
N GLY A 286 20.99 -9.05 -8.20
CA GLY A 286 21.80 -7.90 -8.62
C GLY A 286 20.99 -6.61 -8.56
N SER A 287 21.64 -5.47 -8.77
CA SER A 287 21.02 -4.15 -8.66
C SER A 287 20.01 -3.92 -9.78
N HIS A 288 18.77 -3.62 -9.39
CA HIS A 288 17.66 -3.30 -10.29
C HIS A 288 16.55 -2.53 -9.55
N LEU A 289 15.68 -1.88 -10.28
CA LEU A 289 14.39 -1.42 -9.79
C LEU A 289 13.37 -2.51 -10.06
N HIS A 290 12.70 -2.99 -9.03
CA HIS A 290 11.45 -3.74 -9.16
C HIS A 290 10.29 -2.76 -9.12
N LEU A 291 9.55 -2.68 -10.22
CA LEU A 291 8.46 -1.73 -10.41
C LEU A 291 7.13 -2.47 -10.52
N GLU A 292 6.18 -2.12 -9.63
CA GLU A 292 4.80 -2.59 -9.74
C GLU A 292 3.86 -1.43 -10.07
N VAL A 293 2.81 -1.74 -10.81
CA VAL A 293 1.64 -0.87 -11.00
C VAL A 293 0.42 -1.62 -10.51
N HIS A 294 -0.32 -1.01 -9.60
CA HIS A 294 -1.57 -1.54 -9.08
C HIS A 294 -2.74 -0.70 -9.59
N VAL A 295 -3.81 -1.36 -9.99
CA VAL A 295 -5.06 -0.73 -10.38
C VAL A 295 -6.19 -1.35 -9.57
N ASN A 296 -6.83 -0.54 -8.74
CA ASN A 296 -7.86 -0.98 -7.80
C ASN A 296 -7.39 -2.18 -6.96
N GLY A 297 -6.16 -2.09 -6.40
CA GLY A 297 -5.52 -3.10 -5.59
C GLY A 297 -5.00 -4.34 -6.33
N SER A 298 -5.22 -4.45 -7.64
CA SER A 298 -4.73 -5.56 -8.45
C SER A 298 -3.45 -5.19 -9.17
N ARG A 299 -2.39 -6.01 -9.02
CA ARG A 299 -1.15 -5.86 -9.78
C ARG A 299 -1.38 -6.07 -11.25
N THR A 300 -0.75 -5.24 -12.07
CA THR A 300 -0.84 -5.31 -13.53
C THR A 300 0.53 -5.09 -14.16
N ASP A 301 0.64 -5.45 -15.44
CA ASP A 301 1.86 -5.24 -16.20
C ASP A 301 2.18 -3.74 -16.30
N ALA A 302 3.24 -3.32 -15.61
CA ALA A 302 3.66 -1.92 -15.54
C ALA A 302 3.94 -1.33 -16.94
N MET A 303 4.43 -2.14 -17.88
CA MET A 303 4.83 -1.67 -19.20
C MET A 303 3.68 -1.11 -20.04
N ARG A 304 2.43 -1.46 -19.70
CA ARG A 304 1.23 -0.91 -20.35
C ARG A 304 1.02 0.59 -20.09
N TYR A 305 1.66 1.14 -19.07
CA TYR A 305 1.46 2.51 -18.60
C TYR A 305 2.57 3.48 -19.04
N PHE A 306 3.64 2.98 -19.62
CA PHE A 306 4.80 3.79 -20.01
C PHE A 306 4.91 4.04 -21.54
N GLY A 307 3.96 3.58 -22.33
CA GLY A 307 3.90 3.88 -23.78
C GLY A 307 5.06 3.30 -24.58
N MET A 308 5.69 2.23 -24.09
CA MET A 308 6.80 1.53 -24.77
C MET A 308 6.33 0.26 -25.45
#